data_df0081a572a427bad2a13d5b6417a9b6
#
_entry.id   df0081a572a427bad2a13d5b6417a9b6
#
_cell.length_a   1.000
_cell.length_b   1.000
_cell.length_c   1.000
_cell.angle_alpha   90.00
_cell.angle_beta   90.00
_cell.angle_gamma   90.00
#
_symmetry.space_group_name_H-M   'P 1'
#
loop_
_entity.id
_entity.type
_entity.pdbx_description
1 polymer ?
#
loop_
_entity_poly.entity_id
_entity_poly.type
_entity_poly.pdbx_seq_one_letter_code
_entity_poly.pdbx_strand_id
1 'polypeptide(L)'
;MPLAAPGVIFQGLKWMFNPESPFYIMPRFNRGLLTWLWQFRGACSENNVRKGLPILSGLSSDSMGLFEDLAALEGFNFGFEKKGIVELFTTHKGFQKGAKDAQRLQEFGIEHKILKNGEISQHTQGPRTTAVGGIFFPGDAHLIPDQFVRQIARHVENKGVQLLSSVEVLGFETSGRKVTTVETTRGDISVEEIILAGGAWSAAMARELRIKVLMEPAKGYSITYKRPPGFPSVPLAMAEAKVVLTPMSDMVRFAGTLELAGFDMSINKRRVHAILKAVAAYFPDIDTDALELIEIWRGLRPCSPDGLPYLGRPRRYDNVIISTGHGMKGISLAPITGKIVAQLA
;
A
#
# COMPACT_ATOMS: atom_id res chain seq x y z
N MET A 1 5.79 7.31 6.58
CA MET A 1 5.34 8.70 6.32
C MET A 1 4.19 8.72 5.33
N PRO A 2 3.28 9.73 5.35
CA PRO A 2 2.27 9.89 4.30
C PRO A 2 2.91 10.11 2.93
N LEU A 3 2.19 9.78 1.85
CA LEU A 3 2.68 9.97 0.47
C LEU A 3 2.96 11.45 0.18
N ALA A 4 2.11 12.34 0.67
CA ALA A 4 2.25 13.79 0.58
C ALA A 4 3.19 14.31 1.68
N ALA A 5 4.48 14.39 1.37
CA ALA A 5 5.52 14.90 2.26
C ALA A 5 6.34 16.00 1.58
N PRO A 6 7.00 16.89 2.35
CA PRO A 6 7.86 17.93 1.79
C PRO A 6 8.95 17.37 0.87
N GLY A 7 9.18 18.04 -0.27
CA GLY A 7 10.19 17.65 -1.25
C GLY A 7 9.77 16.58 -2.28
N VAL A 8 8.64 15.89 -2.06
CA VAL A 8 8.16 14.83 -2.97
C VAL A 8 7.86 15.40 -4.37
N ILE A 9 7.32 16.61 -4.47
CA ILE A 9 7.01 17.25 -5.76
C ILE A 9 8.27 17.48 -6.57
N PHE A 10 9.30 18.06 -5.97
CA PHE A 10 10.56 18.36 -6.66
C PHE A 10 11.25 17.05 -7.12
N GLN A 11 11.23 16.04 -6.26
CA GLN A 11 11.74 14.72 -6.62
C GLN A 11 10.91 14.07 -7.73
N GLY A 12 9.58 14.18 -7.69
CA GLY A 12 8.67 13.68 -8.71
C GLY A 12 8.90 14.34 -10.08
N LEU A 13 9.08 15.66 -10.12
CA LEU A 13 9.42 16.38 -11.35
C LEU A 13 10.75 15.91 -11.96
N LYS A 14 11.77 15.71 -11.13
CA LYS A 14 13.05 15.17 -11.59
C LYS A 14 12.92 13.76 -12.16
N TRP A 15 12.04 12.94 -11.57
CA TRP A 15 11.81 11.57 -12.02
C TRP A 15 10.97 11.45 -13.28
N MET A 16 10.13 12.43 -13.61
CA MET A 16 9.28 12.40 -14.82
C MET A 16 10.08 12.27 -16.13
N PHE A 17 11.31 12.76 -16.16
CA PHE A 17 12.19 12.70 -17.33
C PHE A 17 12.99 11.39 -17.43
N ASN A 18 12.89 10.50 -16.46
CA ASN A 18 13.58 9.21 -16.47
C ASN A 18 12.55 8.05 -16.61
N PRO A 19 12.57 7.31 -17.73
CA PRO A 19 11.64 6.18 -17.96
C PRO A 19 11.79 5.04 -16.95
N GLU A 20 12.95 4.90 -16.30
CA GLU A 20 13.26 3.89 -15.29
C GLU A 20 12.95 4.38 -13.86
N SER A 21 12.45 5.60 -13.68
CA SER A 21 12.19 6.16 -12.37
C SER A 21 11.08 5.38 -11.62
N PRO A 22 11.12 5.34 -10.29
CA PRO A 22 10.08 4.69 -9.49
C PRO A 22 8.74 5.43 -9.51
N PHE A 23 8.69 6.65 -10.05
CA PHE A 23 7.50 7.48 -10.13
C PHE A 23 7.27 7.99 -11.55
N TYR A 24 6.01 7.96 -12.00
CA TYR A 24 5.62 8.44 -13.32
C TYR A 24 4.19 9.01 -13.31
N ILE A 25 3.98 10.07 -14.06
CA ILE A 25 2.66 10.61 -14.36
C ILE A 25 2.46 10.51 -15.86
N MET A 26 1.47 9.71 -16.28
CA MET A 26 1.08 9.64 -17.68
C MET A 26 0.42 10.95 -18.09
N PRO A 27 0.96 11.67 -19.11
CA PRO A 27 0.33 12.88 -19.58
C PRO A 27 -1.08 12.59 -20.12
N ARG A 28 -2.10 13.19 -19.51
CA ARG A 28 -3.48 13.10 -19.94
C ARG A 28 -4.30 14.31 -19.49
N PHE A 29 -5.20 14.76 -20.35
CA PHE A 29 -6.15 15.82 -20.02
C PHE A 29 -7.30 15.23 -19.20
N ASN A 30 -7.19 15.28 -17.87
CA ASN A 30 -8.21 14.83 -16.94
C ASN A 30 -8.36 15.85 -15.80
N ARG A 31 -9.55 16.48 -15.69
CA ARG A 31 -9.84 17.47 -14.65
C ARG A 31 -9.67 16.90 -13.24
N GLY A 32 -10.01 15.63 -13.03
CA GLY A 32 -9.83 14.93 -11.76
C GLY A 32 -8.36 14.84 -11.37
N LEU A 33 -7.48 14.44 -12.30
CA LEU A 33 -6.04 14.38 -12.09
C LEU A 33 -5.46 15.77 -11.75
N LEU A 34 -5.86 16.81 -12.50
CA LEU A 34 -5.38 18.18 -12.25
C LEU A 34 -5.80 18.67 -10.86
N THR A 35 -7.05 18.43 -10.47
CA THR A 35 -7.54 18.77 -9.13
C THR A 35 -6.80 17.98 -8.05
N TRP A 36 -6.58 16.68 -8.28
CA TRP A 36 -5.82 15.84 -7.36
C TRP A 36 -4.37 16.33 -7.20
N LEU A 37 -3.67 16.63 -8.30
CA LEU A 37 -2.30 17.15 -8.28
C LEU A 37 -2.21 18.49 -7.55
N TRP A 38 -3.19 19.37 -7.74
CA TRP A 38 -3.24 20.65 -7.04
C TRP A 38 -3.42 20.47 -5.53
N GLN A 39 -4.34 19.61 -5.10
CA GLN A 39 -4.53 19.29 -3.67
C GLN A 39 -3.34 18.54 -3.08
N PHE A 40 -2.78 17.57 -3.82
CA PHE A 40 -1.57 16.86 -3.43
C PHE A 40 -0.39 17.83 -3.20
N ARG A 41 -0.24 18.82 -4.09
CA ARG A 41 0.76 19.88 -3.90
C ARG A 41 0.53 20.64 -2.59
N GLY A 42 -0.70 21.01 -2.28
CA GLY A 42 -1.05 21.70 -1.03
C GLY A 42 -0.80 20.82 0.21
N ALA A 43 -1.01 19.51 0.07
CA ALA A 43 -0.78 18.54 1.13
C ALA A 43 0.71 18.20 1.36
N CYS A 44 1.62 18.47 0.41
CA CYS A 44 3.06 18.26 0.56
C CYS A 44 3.71 19.31 1.50
N SER A 45 3.28 19.36 2.74
CA SER A 45 3.70 20.33 3.75
C SER A 45 4.01 19.66 5.09
N GLU A 46 4.90 20.25 5.88
CA GLU A 46 5.21 19.78 7.25
C GLU A 46 3.95 19.77 8.14
N ASN A 47 3.03 20.70 7.94
CA ASN A 47 1.76 20.74 8.67
C ASN A 47 0.89 19.52 8.39
N ASN A 48 0.81 19.06 7.14
CA ASN A 48 0.08 17.83 6.78
C ASN A 48 0.75 16.60 7.40
N VAL A 49 2.09 16.52 7.35
CA VAL A 49 2.84 15.42 7.99
C VAL A 49 2.57 15.41 9.50
N ARG A 50 2.65 16.56 10.18
CA ARG A 50 2.43 16.67 11.61
C ARG A 50 1.00 16.29 12.05
N LYS A 51 -0.01 16.54 11.20
CA LYS A 51 -1.39 16.14 11.46
C LYS A 51 -1.68 14.68 11.11
N GLY A 52 -1.14 14.21 10.00
CA GLY A 52 -1.43 12.88 9.48
C GLY A 52 -0.61 11.77 10.14
N LEU A 53 0.62 12.06 10.58
CA LEU A 53 1.51 11.04 11.13
C LEU A 53 0.97 10.41 12.43
N PRO A 54 0.45 11.16 13.41
CA PRO A 54 -0.15 10.58 14.62
C PRO A 54 -1.34 9.67 14.30
N ILE A 55 -2.19 10.09 13.36
CA ILE A 55 -3.36 9.31 12.93
C ILE A 55 -2.91 7.99 12.30
N LEU A 56 -1.98 8.04 11.34
CA LEU A 56 -1.48 6.84 10.67
C LEU A 56 -0.69 5.92 11.61
N SER A 57 0.07 6.49 12.56
CA SER A 57 0.81 5.72 13.56
C SER A 57 -0.15 5.00 14.51
N GLY A 58 -1.17 5.68 15.04
CA GLY A 58 -2.19 5.08 15.89
C GLY A 58 -2.93 3.95 15.17
N LEU A 59 -3.47 4.22 13.96
CA LEU A 59 -4.13 3.20 13.15
C LEU A 59 -3.21 2.00 12.84
N SER A 60 -1.91 2.24 12.58
CA SER A 60 -0.97 1.16 12.29
C SER A 60 -0.68 0.31 13.53
N SER A 61 -0.56 0.93 14.71
CA SER A 61 -0.36 0.23 15.98
C SER A 61 -1.57 -0.65 16.33
N ASP A 62 -2.78 -0.08 16.25
CA ASP A 62 -4.01 -0.81 16.52
C ASP A 62 -4.22 -1.96 15.52
N SER A 63 -3.87 -1.72 14.25
CA SER A 63 -3.95 -2.74 13.20
C SER A 63 -2.99 -3.90 13.44
N MET A 64 -1.79 -3.63 13.98
CA MET A 64 -0.80 -4.66 14.30
C MET A 64 -1.34 -5.64 15.35
N GLY A 65 -1.94 -5.14 16.44
CA GLY A 65 -2.57 -5.99 17.44
C GLY A 65 -3.69 -6.86 16.85
N LEU A 66 -4.52 -6.28 15.98
CA LEU A 66 -5.58 -7.03 15.29
C LEU A 66 -5.03 -8.08 14.31
N PHE A 67 -3.87 -7.86 13.69
CA PHE A 67 -3.21 -8.90 12.90
C PHE A 67 -2.69 -10.04 13.76
N GLU A 68 -2.14 -9.75 14.94
CA GLU A 68 -1.72 -10.77 15.90
C GLU A 68 -2.92 -11.61 16.36
N ASP A 69 -4.04 -10.97 16.66
CA ASP A 69 -5.30 -11.66 17.01
C ASP A 69 -5.79 -12.57 15.87
N LEU A 70 -5.80 -12.05 14.62
CA LEU A 70 -6.20 -12.83 13.46
C LEU A 70 -5.26 -14.01 13.18
N ALA A 71 -3.95 -13.82 13.35
CA ALA A 71 -2.97 -14.88 13.17
C ALA A 71 -3.05 -15.97 14.24
N ALA A 72 -3.61 -15.66 15.42
CA ALA A 72 -3.86 -16.62 16.50
C ALA A 72 -5.14 -17.43 16.31
N LEU A 73 -6.02 -17.06 15.36
CA LEU A 73 -7.25 -17.81 15.10
C LEU A 73 -6.94 -19.18 14.48
N GLU A 74 -7.63 -20.19 14.94
CA GLU A 74 -7.53 -21.54 14.40
C GLU A 74 -7.88 -21.57 12.90
N GLY A 75 -7.06 -22.21 12.10
CA GLY A 75 -7.21 -22.29 10.65
C GLY A 75 -6.75 -21.07 9.86
N PHE A 76 -6.25 -20.01 10.52
CA PHE A 76 -5.63 -18.87 9.86
C PHE A 76 -4.11 -19.06 9.71
N ASN A 77 -3.65 -19.13 8.47
CA ASN A 77 -2.22 -19.17 8.14
C ASN A 77 -1.97 -18.36 6.88
N PHE A 78 -1.74 -17.08 7.03
CA PHE A 78 -1.48 -16.15 5.94
C PHE A 78 -0.03 -15.64 5.93
N GLY A 79 0.89 -16.40 6.55
CA GLY A 79 2.31 -16.09 6.57
C GLY A 79 2.63 -14.78 7.30
N PHE A 80 1.90 -14.46 8.37
CA PHE A 80 2.17 -13.29 9.19
C PHE A 80 3.42 -13.51 10.04
N GLU A 81 4.42 -12.65 9.85
CA GLU A 81 5.68 -12.71 10.59
C GLU A 81 6.09 -11.31 11.07
N LYS A 82 6.24 -11.15 12.39
CA LYS A 82 6.72 -9.91 13.02
C LYS A 82 8.25 -9.95 13.13
N LYS A 83 8.93 -9.73 12.00
CA LYS A 83 10.39 -9.76 11.88
C LYS A 83 11.02 -8.39 11.66
N GLY A 84 10.21 -7.34 11.66
CA GLY A 84 10.65 -5.99 11.32
C GLY A 84 10.90 -5.80 9.82
N ILE A 85 11.47 -4.65 9.48
CA ILE A 85 11.94 -4.27 8.13
C ILE A 85 13.25 -3.52 8.23
N VAL A 86 14.16 -3.72 7.27
CA VAL A 86 15.38 -2.93 7.15
C VAL A 86 15.28 -1.99 5.96
N GLU A 87 15.39 -0.69 6.21
CA GLU A 87 15.53 0.31 5.14
C GLU A 87 17.02 0.48 4.81
N LEU A 88 17.40 0.23 3.55
CA LEU A 88 18.77 0.24 3.05
C LEU A 88 19.06 1.51 2.26
N PHE A 89 20.26 2.07 2.45
CA PHE A 89 20.72 3.29 1.79
C PHE A 89 22.06 3.06 1.09
N THR A 90 22.17 3.45 -0.18
CA THR A 90 23.41 3.35 -0.96
C THR A 90 24.22 4.64 -0.94
N THR A 91 23.66 5.75 -0.44
CA THR A 91 24.34 7.04 -0.33
C THR A 91 24.44 7.52 1.12
N HIS A 92 25.57 8.07 1.50
CA HIS A 92 25.73 8.64 2.86
C HIS A 92 24.72 9.75 3.14
N LYS A 93 24.38 10.59 2.13
CA LYS A 93 23.37 11.65 2.26
C LYS A 93 21.98 11.07 2.51
N GLY A 94 21.60 10.00 1.78
CA GLY A 94 20.33 9.28 1.98
C GLY A 94 20.26 8.68 3.37
N PHE A 95 21.32 8.01 3.79
CA PHE A 95 21.40 7.38 5.12
C PHE A 95 21.29 8.39 6.26
N GLN A 96 22.02 9.52 6.20
CA GLN A 96 21.92 10.58 7.21
C GLN A 96 20.50 11.18 7.27
N LYS A 97 19.85 11.37 6.11
CA LYS A 97 18.46 11.83 6.07
C LYS A 97 17.52 10.78 6.68
N GLY A 98 17.66 9.53 6.28
CA GLY A 98 16.85 8.41 6.83
C GLY A 98 16.98 8.29 8.35
N ALA A 99 18.21 8.40 8.89
CA ALA A 99 18.46 8.38 10.32
C ALA A 99 17.75 9.51 11.07
N LYS A 100 17.76 10.75 10.52
CA LYS A 100 17.01 11.88 11.09
C LYS A 100 15.50 11.64 11.02
N ASP A 101 15.00 11.09 9.93
CA ASP A 101 13.58 10.78 9.77
C ASP A 101 13.16 9.68 10.75
N ALA A 102 13.98 8.64 10.97
CA ALA A 102 13.76 7.59 11.96
C ALA A 102 13.75 8.14 13.40
N GLN A 103 14.66 9.04 13.72
CA GLN A 103 14.69 9.71 15.04
C GLN A 103 13.40 10.50 15.31
N ARG A 104 12.84 11.18 14.28
CA ARG A 104 11.54 11.86 14.40
C ARG A 104 10.39 10.88 14.65
N LEU A 105 10.46 9.67 14.06
CA LEU A 105 9.45 8.64 14.25
C LEU A 105 9.46 8.08 15.69
N GLN A 106 10.58 8.15 16.39
CA GLN A 106 10.68 7.74 17.79
C GLN A 106 9.77 8.58 18.72
N GLU A 107 9.52 9.84 18.39
CA GLU A 107 8.56 10.70 19.11
C GLU A 107 7.11 10.14 19.07
N PHE A 108 6.83 9.25 18.11
CA PHE A 108 5.54 8.56 17.93
C PHE A 108 5.58 7.09 18.38
N GLY A 109 6.58 6.72 19.19
CA GLY A 109 6.70 5.36 19.71
C GLY A 109 7.24 4.33 18.71
N ILE A 110 7.75 4.77 17.54
CA ILE A 110 8.32 3.86 16.54
C ILE A 110 9.79 3.63 16.84
N GLU A 111 10.10 2.45 17.36
CA GLU A 111 11.47 2.02 17.65
C GLU A 111 12.27 1.79 16.37
N HIS A 112 13.56 2.08 16.41
CA HIS A 112 14.47 1.82 15.32
C HIS A 112 15.90 1.54 15.81
N LYS A 113 16.67 0.82 14.99
CA LYS A 113 18.10 0.57 15.21
C LYS A 113 18.89 0.95 13.96
N ILE A 114 19.94 1.73 14.14
CA ILE A 114 20.88 2.04 13.06
C ILE A 114 21.82 0.85 12.87
N LEU A 115 21.94 0.41 11.61
CA LEU A 115 22.83 -0.69 11.21
C LEU A 115 23.96 -0.14 10.34
N LYS A 116 25.21 -0.43 10.70
CA LYS A 116 26.38 -0.18 9.86
C LYS A 116 26.43 -1.22 8.74
N ASN A 117 27.19 -0.94 7.68
CA ASN A 117 27.29 -1.84 6.52
C ASN A 117 27.56 -3.32 6.93
N GLY A 118 28.58 -3.59 7.74
CA GLY A 118 28.92 -4.96 8.16
C GLY A 118 27.85 -5.66 9.01
N GLU A 119 26.93 -4.93 9.63
CA GLU A 119 25.86 -5.48 10.48
C GLU A 119 24.62 -5.89 9.67
N ILE A 120 24.44 -5.33 8.45
CA ILE A 120 23.24 -5.53 7.64
C ILE A 120 23.09 -7.02 7.27
N SER A 121 24.11 -7.63 6.64
CA SER A 121 24.04 -9.01 6.19
C SER A 121 23.91 -9.99 7.36
N GLN A 122 24.54 -9.71 8.50
CA GLN A 122 24.38 -10.50 9.71
C GLN A 122 22.95 -10.43 10.26
N HIS A 123 22.38 -9.22 10.28
CA HIS A 123 21.03 -8.98 10.80
C HIS A 123 19.93 -9.57 9.91
N THR A 124 20.11 -9.49 8.59
CA THR A 124 19.13 -9.95 7.60
C THR A 124 19.29 -11.41 7.19
N GLN A 125 20.42 -12.04 7.55
CA GLN A 125 20.83 -13.37 7.08
C GLN A 125 20.80 -13.47 5.55
N GLY A 126 21.13 -12.38 4.88
CA GLY A 126 21.03 -12.23 3.43
C GLY A 126 22.39 -12.04 2.74
N PRO A 127 22.37 -11.90 1.41
CA PRO A 127 23.55 -11.69 0.60
C PRO A 127 24.24 -10.36 0.93
N ARG A 128 25.48 -10.22 0.47
CA ARG A 128 26.21 -8.96 0.56
C ARG A 128 25.45 -7.82 -0.13
N THR A 129 25.44 -6.66 0.49
CA THR A 129 24.77 -5.46 -0.05
C THR A 129 25.78 -4.33 -0.31
N THR A 130 25.48 -3.50 -1.29
CA THR A 130 26.19 -2.23 -1.58
C THR A 130 25.75 -1.09 -0.67
N ALA A 131 24.77 -1.30 0.21
CA ALA A 131 24.28 -0.26 1.12
C ALA A 131 25.40 0.23 2.06
N VAL A 132 25.49 1.56 2.22
CA VAL A 132 26.45 2.21 3.15
C VAL A 132 25.96 2.14 4.61
N GLY A 133 24.66 1.86 4.81
CA GLY A 133 24.02 1.70 6.11
C GLY A 133 22.55 1.32 5.97
N GLY A 134 21.94 0.91 7.06
CA GLY A 134 20.54 0.54 7.14
C GLY A 134 19.88 1.05 8.41
N ILE A 135 18.55 1.07 8.41
CA ILE A 135 17.72 1.39 9.57
C ILE A 135 16.74 0.23 9.75
N PHE A 136 16.81 -0.43 10.87
CA PHE A 136 15.92 -1.52 11.22
C PHE A 136 14.77 -1.01 12.08
N PHE A 137 13.54 -1.36 11.70
CA PHE A 137 12.30 -1.08 12.43
C PHE A 137 11.73 -2.41 12.97
N PRO A 138 11.96 -2.76 14.24
CA PRO A 138 11.59 -4.06 14.80
C PRO A 138 10.08 -4.27 14.91
N GLY A 139 9.31 -3.20 15.02
CA GLY A 139 7.85 -3.25 15.17
C GLY A 139 7.08 -3.59 13.90
N ASP A 140 7.74 -3.63 12.73
CA ASP A 140 7.10 -3.97 11.47
C ASP A 140 6.90 -5.49 11.30
N ALA A 141 5.90 -5.84 10.50
CA ALA A 141 5.58 -7.21 10.14
C ALA A 141 5.34 -7.34 8.63
N HIS A 142 5.32 -8.56 8.12
CA HIS A 142 4.92 -8.87 6.77
C HIS A 142 3.99 -10.09 6.74
N LEU A 143 3.31 -10.26 5.62
CA LEU A 143 2.37 -11.35 5.40
C LEU A 143 2.26 -11.66 3.91
N ILE A 144 1.54 -12.73 3.56
CA ILE A 144 1.24 -13.10 2.18
C ILE A 144 -0.16 -12.55 1.83
N PRO A 145 -0.25 -11.43 1.06
CA PRO A 145 -1.50 -10.66 0.93
C PRO A 145 -2.67 -11.43 0.32
N ASP A 146 -2.43 -12.26 -0.68
CA ASP A 146 -3.48 -13.06 -1.32
C ASP A 146 -4.00 -14.16 -0.39
N GLN A 147 -3.13 -14.80 0.41
CA GLN A 147 -3.54 -15.76 1.43
C GLN A 147 -4.39 -15.09 2.50
N PHE A 148 -3.98 -13.91 2.98
CA PHE A 148 -4.76 -13.14 3.94
C PHE A 148 -6.18 -12.86 3.43
N VAL A 149 -6.31 -12.29 2.22
CA VAL A 149 -7.61 -11.96 1.63
C VAL A 149 -8.48 -13.22 1.43
N ARG A 150 -7.89 -14.31 0.91
CA ARG A 150 -8.65 -15.57 0.70
C ARG A 150 -9.11 -16.20 2.01
N GLN A 151 -8.31 -16.13 3.06
CA GLN A 151 -8.71 -16.71 4.35
C GLN A 151 -9.79 -15.89 5.04
N ILE A 152 -9.71 -14.56 5.00
CA ILE A 152 -10.80 -13.70 5.47
C ILE A 152 -12.08 -14.00 4.68
N ALA A 153 -12.01 -14.09 3.35
CA ALA A 153 -13.17 -14.40 2.52
C ALA A 153 -13.82 -15.72 2.93
N ARG A 154 -13.05 -16.80 3.04
CA ARG A 154 -13.56 -18.10 3.50
C ARG A 154 -14.15 -18.04 4.91
N HIS A 155 -13.48 -17.30 5.81
CA HIS A 155 -13.97 -17.18 7.19
C HIS A 155 -15.33 -16.51 7.26
N VAL A 156 -15.55 -15.42 6.51
CA VAL A 156 -16.84 -14.72 6.52
C VAL A 156 -17.92 -15.53 5.79
N GLU A 157 -17.60 -16.24 4.71
CA GLU A 157 -18.52 -17.18 4.05
C GLU A 157 -19.00 -18.27 5.01
N ASN A 158 -18.09 -18.86 5.81
CA ASN A 158 -18.44 -19.85 6.83
C ASN A 158 -19.34 -19.27 7.96
N LYS A 159 -19.38 -17.94 8.09
CA LYS A 159 -20.28 -17.21 8.98
C LYS A 159 -21.58 -16.75 8.32
N GLY A 160 -21.84 -17.17 7.08
CA GLY A 160 -23.08 -16.88 6.36
C GLY A 160 -23.04 -15.61 5.49
N VAL A 161 -21.88 -14.96 5.34
CA VAL A 161 -21.74 -13.82 4.41
C VAL A 161 -21.72 -14.36 2.98
N GLN A 162 -22.53 -13.77 2.11
CA GLN A 162 -22.55 -14.09 0.68
C GLN A 162 -21.48 -13.26 -0.07
N LEU A 163 -20.56 -13.93 -0.76
CA LEU A 163 -19.58 -13.30 -1.66
C LEU A 163 -20.05 -13.49 -3.10
N LEU A 164 -20.50 -12.40 -3.73
CA LEU A 164 -20.96 -12.40 -5.12
C LEU A 164 -19.79 -12.01 -6.04
N SER A 165 -19.07 -12.99 -6.58
CA SER A 165 -18.02 -12.78 -7.57
C SER A 165 -18.59 -12.54 -8.97
N SER A 166 -17.85 -11.80 -9.83
CA SER A 166 -18.26 -11.45 -11.18
C SER A 166 -19.62 -10.74 -11.24
N VAL A 167 -19.88 -9.88 -10.25
CA VAL A 167 -21.03 -8.99 -10.19
C VAL A 167 -20.52 -7.55 -10.19
N GLU A 168 -20.94 -6.77 -11.18
CA GLU A 168 -20.61 -5.36 -11.31
C GLU A 168 -21.78 -4.52 -10.77
N VAL A 169 -21.46 -3.51 -9.96
CA VAL A 169 -22.42 -2.50 -9.53
C VAL A 169 -22.56 -1.48 -10.64
N LEU A 170 -23.78 -1.31 -11.14
CA LEU A 170 -24.12 -0.42 -12.25
C LEU A 170 -24.65 0.93 -11.78
N GLY A 171 -25.37 0.96 -10.64
CA GLY A 171 -25.99 2.16 -10.11
C GLY A 171 -26.60 1.97 -8.74
N PHE A 172 -27.32 3.00 -8.31
CA PHE A 172 -27.97 3.04 -7.01
C PHE A 172 -29.32 3.77 -7.11
N GLU A 173 -30.37 3.18 -6.53
CA GLU A 173 -31.62 3.90 -6.29
C GLU A 173 -31.60 4.54 -4.90
N THR A 174 -32.19 5.73 -4.81
CA THR A 174 -32.20 6.50 -3.57
C THR A 174 -33.59 7.00 -3.23
N SER A 175 -33.92 7.00 -1.93
CA SER A 175 -35.13 7.64 -1.40
C SER A 175 -34.72 8.59 -0.27
N GLY A 176 -34.89 9.90 -0.49
CA GLY A 176 -34.45 10.93 0.45
C GLY A 176 -32.93 10.87 0.71
N ARG A 177 -32.57 10.60 1.96
CA ARG A 177 -31.17 10.49 2.39
C ARG A 177 -30.71 9.03 2.52
N LYS A 178 -31.40 8.08 1.91
CA LYS A 178 -31.04 6.67 1.95
C LYS A 178 -30.87 6.10 0.55
N VAL A 179 -29.88 5.23 0.39
CA VAL A 179 -29.80 4.32 -0.73
C VAL A 179 -30.67 3.10 -0.40
N THR A 180 -31.56 2.75 -1.30
CA THR A 180 -32.52 1.65 -1.09
C THR A 180 -32.18 0.41 -1.89
N THR A 181 -31.52 0.59 -3.03
CA THR A 181 -31.21 -0.48 -3.99
C THR A 181 -29.82 -0.30 -4.58
N VAL A 182 -29.11 -1.39 -4.75
CA VAL A 182 -27.88 -1.48 -5.56
C VAL A 182 -28.23 -2.21 -6.84
N GLU A 183 -28.13 -1.53 -7.97
CA GLU A 183 -28.31 -2.11 -9.31
C GLU A 183 -27.06 -2.87 -9.72
N THR A 184 -27.21 -4.14 -10.13
CA THR A 184 -26.06 -4.97 -10.50
C THR A 184 -26.27 -5.72 -11.82
N THR A 185 -25.20 -6.27 -12.38
CA THR A 185 -25.26 -7.13 -13.59
C THR A 185 -26.02 -8.44 -13.36
N ARG A 186 -26.39 -8.76 -12.12
CA ARG A 186 -27.16 -9.97 -11.77
C ARG A 186 -28.50 -9.67 -11.10
N GLY A 187 -29.01 -8.46 -11.31
CA GLY A 187 -30.27 -7.99 -10.72
C GLY A 187 -30.05 -7.03 -9.54
N ASP A 188 -31.13 -6.48 -9.07
CA ASP A 188 -31.15 -5.46 -8.04
C ASP A 188 -31.12 -6.08 -6.64
N ILE A 189 -30.41 -5.43 -5.75
CA ILE A 189 -30.24 -5.85 -4.36
C ILE A 189 -30.79 -4.75 -3.45
N SER A 190 -31.86 -5.03 -2.71
CA SER A 190 -32.34 -4.13 -1.66
C SER A 190 -31.38 -4.08 -0.49
N VAL A 191 -31.12 -2.89 0.03
CA VAL A 191 -30.09 -2.67 1.05
C VAL A 191 -30.59 -1.77 2.18
N GLU A 192 -30.14 -2.06 3.39
CA GLU A 192 -30.35 -1.21 4.57
C GLU A 192 -29.13 -0.30 4.80
N GLU A 193 -27.95 -0.82 4.56
CA GLU A 193 -26.65 -0.13 4.73
C GLU A 193 -25.72 -0.45 3.58
N ILE A 194 -24.89 0.51 3.15
CA ILE A 194 -23.88 0.33 2.11
C ILE A 194 -22.51 0.74 2.61
N ILE A 195 -21.50 -0.10 2.33
CA ILE A 195 -20.11 0.21 2.54
C ILE A 195 -19.40 0.27 1.19
N LEU A 196 -18.97 1.47 0.77
CA LEU A 196 -18.21 1.66 -0.46
C LEU A 196 -16.73 1.36 -0.21
N ALA A 197 -16.31 0.13 -0.47
CA ALA A 197 -14.94 -0.38 -0.27
C ALA A 197 -14.26 -0.81 -1.57
N GLY A 198 -14.66 -0.26 -2.72
CA GLY A 198 -14.20 -0.63 -4.07
C GLY A 198 -12.81 -0.14 -4.45
N GLY A 199 -11.92 0.20 -3.48
CA GLY A 199 -10.54 0.61 -3.76
C GLY A 199 -10.47 1.77 -4.75
N ALA A 200 -9.70 1.63 -5.83
CA ALA A 200 -9.55 2.66 -6.86
C ALA A 200 -10.85 3.03 -7.58
N TRP A 201 -11.82 2.13 -7.64
CA TRP A 201 -13.13 2.35 -8.28
C TRP A 201 -14.14 3.08 -7.38
N SER A 202 -13.89 3.19 -6.09
CA SER A 202 -14.80 3.86 -5.14
C SER A 202 -15.13 5.30 -5.53
N ALA A 203 -14.21 6.03 -6.19
CA ALA A 203 -14.49 7.40 -6.63
C ALA A 203 -15.54 7.47 -7.75
N ALA A 204 -15.64 6.45 -8.59
CA ALA A 204 -16.68 6.35 -9.62
C ALA A 204 -18.05 6.08 -8.98
N MET A 205 -18.14 5.06 -8.11
CA MET A 205 -19.35 4.73 -7.37
C MET A 205 -19.84 5.90 -6.50
N ALA A 206 -18.92 6.57 -5.80
CA ALA A 206 -19.27 7.75 -5.00
C ALA A 206 -19.84 8.91 -5.86
N ARG A 207 -19.40 9.05 -7.11
CA ARG A 207 -19.91 10.06 -8.05
C ARG A 207 -21.37 9.80 -8.44
N GLU A 208 -21.76 8.54 -8.65
CA GLU A 208 -23.15 8.16 -8.89
C GLU A 208 -24.05 8.62 -7.73
N LEU A 209 -23.55 8.50 -6.51
CA LEU A 209 -24.21 9.01 -5.31
C LEU A 209 -23.98 10.51 -5.06
N ARG A 210 -23.34 11.25 -5.98
CA ARG A 210 -22.98 12.66 -5.83
C ARG A 210 -22.18 12.96 -4.56
N ILE A 211 -21.34 12.01 -4.13
CA ILE A 211 -20.41 12.16 -3.02
C ILE A 211 -19.02 12.48 -3.60
N LYS A 212 -18.36 13.48 -3.03
CA LYS A 212 -17.02 13.89 -3.47
C LYS A 212 -15.95 13.05 -2.79
N VAL A 213 -15.36 12.12 -3.53
CA VAL A 213 -14.16 11.38 -3.16
C VAL A 213 -13.09 11.67 -4.20
N LEU A 214 -12.08 12.43 -3.82
CA LEU A 214 -10.98 12.76 -4.72
C LEU A 214 -9.86 11.75 -4.55
N MET A 215 -9.67 10.93 -5.56
CA MET A 215 -8.73 9.83 -5.53
C MET A 215 -8.11 9.60 -6.90
N GLU A 216 -6.81 9.30 -6.92
CA GLU A 216 -6.10 8.95 -8.14
C GLU A 216 -5.60 7.51 -8.04
N PRO A 217 -5.90 6.65 -9.02
CA PRO A 217 -5.32 5.33 -9.12
C PRO A 217 -3.81 5.40 -9.36
N ALA A 218 -3.02 4.79 -8.50
CA ALA A 218 -1.58 4.72 -8.63
C ALA A 218 -1.13 3.27 -8.86
N LYS A 219 -0.78 2.96 -10.12
CA LYS A 219 -0.35 1.62 -10.51
C LYS A 219 1.03 1.30 -9.95
N GLY A 220 1.19 0.11 -9.41
CA GLY A 220 2.46 -0.46 -9.01
C GLY A 220 2.63 -1.86 -9.54
N TYR A 221 3.87 -2.34 -9.55
CA TYR A 221 4.23 -3.68 -10.00
C TYR A 221 4.85 -4.47 -8.87
N SER A 222 4.65 -5.78 -8.91
CA SER A 222 5.43 -6.73 -8.11
C SER A 222 5.83 -7.94 -8.97
N ILE A 223 7.02 -8.47 -8.68
CA ILE A 223 7.56 -9.64 -9.33
C ILE A 223 7.81 -10.65 -8.22
N THR A 224 7.22 -11.82 -8.32
CA THR A 224 7.33 -12.90 -7.34
C THR A 224 8.14 -14.02 -7.95
N TYR A 225 9.15 -14.46 -7.23
CA TYR A 225 10.02 -15.56 -7.56
C TYR A 225 9.98 -16.64 -6.47
N LYS A 226 10.33 -17.87 -6.82
CA LYS A 226 10.71 -18.88 -5.85
C LYS A 226 11.92 -18.39 -5.07
N ARG A 227 11.88 -18.52 -3.76
CA ARG A 227 12.94 -18.01 -2.88
C ARG A 227 14.11 -18.99 -2.83
N PRO A 228 15.30 -18.61 -3.33
CA PRO A 228 16.49 -19.45 -3.22
C PRO A 228 17.00 -19.48 -1.77
N PRO A 229 17.81 -20.49 -1.40
CA PRO A 229 18.57 -20.47 -0.15
C PRO A 229 19.46 -19.23 -0.03
N GLY A 230 19.64 -18.72 1.19
CA GLY A 230 20.50 -17.55 1.43
C GLY A 230 19.86 -16.19 1.13
N PHE A 231 18.58 -16.16 0.72
CA PHE A 231 17.85 -14.89 0.62
C PHE A 231 17.50 -14.32 2.00
N PRO A 232 17.35 -12.99 2.13
CA PRO A 232 17.05 -12.35 3.41
C PRO A 232 15.82 -12.94 4.08
N SER A 233 15.88 -13.10 5.40
CA SER A 233 14.76 -13.57 6.23
C SER A 233 13.84 -12.43 6.72
N VAL A 234 14.25 -11.17 6.46
CA VAL A 234 13.58 -9.93 6.87
C VAL A 234 13.29 -9.10 5.63
N PRO A 235 12.14 -8.44 5.53
CA PRO A 235 11.87 -7.48 4.45
C PRO A 235 12.93 -6.37 4.36
N LEU A 236 13.29 -6.00 3.13
CA LEU A 236 14.30 -4.98 2.84
C LEU A 236 13.68 -3.89 1.95
N ALA A 237 13.73 -2.64 2.41
CA ALA A 237 13.31 -1.47 1.63
C ALA A 237 14.53 -0.73 1.07
N MET A 238 14.68 -0.68 -0.24
CA MET A 238 15.74 0.03 -0.96
C MET A 238 15.35 1.50 -1.08
N ALA A 239 15.85 2.33 -0.19
CA ALA A 239 15.33 3.69 0.07
C ALA A 239 15.38 4.60 -1.17
N GLU A 240 16.49 4.63 -1.89
CA GLU A 240 16.66 5.48 -3.07
C GLU A 240 15.90 4.92 -4.28
N ALA A 241 15.86 3.60 -4.45
CA ALA A 241 15.20 2.93 -5.57
C ALA A 241 13.69 2.81 -5.40
N LYS A 242 13.16 2.98 -4.17
CA LYS A 242 11.73 2.77 -3.84
C LYS A 242 11.24 1.37 -4.22
N VAL A 243 12.09 0.37 -4.00
CA VAL A 243 11.79 -1.05 -4.19
C VAL A 243 11.84 -1.75 -2.84
N VAL A 244 10.91 -2.65 -2.62
CA VAL A 244 10.87 -3.48 -1.41
C VAL A 244 11.01 -4.94 -1.82
N LEU A 245 11.92 -5.65 -1.15
CA LEU A 245 12.07 -7.09 -1.17
C LEU A 245 11.35 -7.66 0.05
N THR A 246 10.40 -8.55 -0.15
CA THR A 246 9.66 -9.20 0.94
C THR A 246 9.78 -10.71 0.82
N PRO A 247 10.39 -11.39 1.81
CA PRO A 247 10.33 -12.85 1.89
C PRO A 247 8.91 -13.28 2.26
N MET A 248 8.41 -14.35 1.62
CA MET A 248 7.04 -14.86 1.84
C MET A 248 7.08 -16.39 1.77
N SER A 249 7.39 -17.06 2.88
CA SER A 249 7.57 -18.50 2.93
C SER A 249 8.64 -18.98 1.93
N ASP A 250 8.28 -19.77 0.95
CA ASP A 250 9.10 -20.29 -0.14
C ASP A 250 9.22 -19.34 -1.36
N MET A 251 8.66 -18.14 -1.24
CA MET A 251 8.69 -17.11 -2.27
C MET A 251 9.44 -15.86 -1.81
N VAL A 252 9.87 -15.05 -2.78
CA VAL A 252 10.34 -13.68 -2.56
C VAL A 252 9.66 -12.74 -3.55
N ARG A 253 9.22 -11.59 -3.07
CA ARG A 253 8.54 -10.57 -3.89
C ARG A 253 9.37 -9.30 -3.94
N PHE A 254 9.61 -8.81 -5.16
CA PHE A 254 10.16 -7.48 -5.41
C PHE A 254 9.01 -6.57 -5.84
N ALA A 255 8.75 -5.50 -5.09
CA ALA A 255 7.68 -4.58 -5.37
C ALA A 255 8.18 -3.15 -5.47
N GLY A 256 7.67 -2.40 -6.44
CA GLY A 256 8.07 -1.01 -6.64
C GLY A 256 7.12 -0.25 -7.54
N THR A 257 7.54 0.95 -7.92
CA THR A 257 6.88 1.84 -8.87
C THR A 257 5.56 2.42 -8.38
N LEU A 258 5.35 3.68 -8.71
CA LEU A 258 4.11 4.41 -8.54
C LEU A 258 3.82 5.19 -9.83
N GLU A 259 2.84 4.74 -10.58
CA GLU A 259 2.48 5.23 -11.91
C GLU A 259 1.06 5.78 -11.90
N LEU A 260 0.92 7.11 -12.07
CA LEU A 260 -0.39 7.78 -12.17
C LEU A 260 -0.86 7.71 -13.64
N ALA A 261 -1.38 6.55 -14.03
CA ALA A 261 -1.82 6.23 -15.39
C ALA A 261 -3.35 6.03 -15.50
N GLY A 262 -4.12 6.42 -14.48
CA GLY A 262 -5.55 6.13 -14.39
C GLY A 262 -5.78 4.63 -14.23
N PHE A 263 -6.79 4.12 -14.93
CA PHE A 263 -7.19 2.72 -14.89
C PHE A 263 -6.47 1.84 -15.94
N ASP A 264 -5.32 2.31 -16.47
CA ASP A 264 -4.50 1.47 -17.36
C ASP A 264 -3.95 0.27 -16.60
N MET A 265 -4.36 -0.94 -17.02
CA MET A 265 -3.95 -2.22 -16.42
C MET A 265 -2.85 -2.93 -17.23
N SER A 266 -2.24 -2.27 -18.20
CA SER A 266 -1.10 -2.82 -18.94
C SER A 266 0.15 -2.96 -18.05
N ILE A 267 0.99 -3.96 -18.35
CA ILE A 267 2.28 -4.15 -17.69
C ILE A 267 3.38 -3.47 -18.50
N ASN A 268 4.01 -2.45 -17.94
CA ASN A 268 5.15 -1.78 -18.55
C ASN A 268 6.44 -2.55 -18.24
N LYS A 269 6.94 -3.29 -19.23
CA LYS A 269 8.15 -4.14 -19.11
C LYS A 269 9.39 -3.35 -18.67
N ARG A 270 9.56 -2.09 -19.11
CA ARG A 270 10.70 -1.25 -18.71
C ARG A 270 10.70 -0.98 -17.21
N ARG A 271 9.52 -0.75 -16.61
CA ARG A 271 9.38 -0.52 -15.17
C ARG A 271 9.55 -1.78 -14.35
N VAL A 272 9.10 -2.91 -14.86
CA VAL A 272 9.40 -4.23 -14.28
C VAL A 272 10.92 -4.46 -14.27
N HIS A 273 11.58 -4.23 -15.40
CA HIS A 273 13.04 -4.35 -15.49
C HIS A 273 13.78 -3.37 -14.57
N ALA A 274 13.28 -2.14 -14.40
CA ALA A 274 13.88 -1.16 -13.50
C ALA A 274 13.84 -1.62 -12.01
N ILE A 275 12.82 -2.38 -11.60
CA ILE A 275 12.77 -3.00 -10.28
C ILE A 275 13.89 -4.03 -10.13
N LEU A 276 14.08 -4.92 -11.11
CA LEU A 276 15.13 -5.96 -11.09
C LEU A 276 16.53 -5.33 -11.12
N LYS A 277 16.75 -4.32 -11.95
CA LYS A 277 17.99 -3.54 -11.99
C LYS A 277 18.31 -2.89 -10.64
N ALA A 278 17.31 -2.40 -9.94
CA ALA A 278 17.49 -1.87 -8.58
C ALA A 278 17.92 -2.96 -7.59
N VAL A 279 17.31 -4.14 -7.65
CA VAL A 279 17.71 -5.29 -6.82
C VAL A 279 19.18 -5.66 -7.07
N ALA A 280 19.59 -5.82 -8.33
CA ALA A 280 20.98 -6.12 -8.70
C ALA A 280 21.98 -5.04 -8.25
N ALA A 281 21.56 -3.75 -8.27
CA ALA A 281 22.41 -2.65 -7.80
C ALA A 281 22.63 -2.69 -6.28
N TYR A 282 21.63 -3.10 -5.48
CA TYR A 282 21.75 -3.24 -4.03
C TYR A 282 22.38 -4.56 -3.60
N PHE A 283 22.20 -5.60 -4.38
CA PHE A 283 22.64 -6.98 -4.10
C PHE A 283 23.33 -7.56 -5.33
N PRO A 284 24.61 -7.23 -5.57
CA PRO A 284 25.34 -7.65 -6.77
C PRO A 284 25.51 -9.18 -6.90
N ASP A 285 25.37 -9.91 -5.80
CA ASP A 285 25.47 -11.36 -5.78
C ASP A 285 24.12 -12.06 -6.13
N ILE A 286 23.04 -11.29 -6.31
CA ILE A 286 21.74 -11.80 -6.77
C ILE A 286 21.64 -11.71 -8.29
N ASP A 287 21.73 -12.86 -8.96
CA ASP A 287 21.39 -12.96 -10.37
C ASP A 287 19.86 -13.07 -10.53
N THR A 288 19.23 -11.94 -10.86
CA THR A 288 17.77 -11.88 -11.02
C THR A 288 17.26 -12.65 -12.23
N ASP A 289 18.10 -12.90 -13.24
CA ASP A 289 17.74 -13.63 -14.46
C ASP A 289 17.77 -15.15 -14.22
N ALA A 290 18.52 -15.61 -13.24
CA ALA A 290 18.57 -17.01 -12.82
C ALA A 290 17.42 -17.41 -11.86
N LEU A 291 16.62 -16.44 -11.36
CA LEU A 291 15.52 -16.73 -10.45
C LEU A 291 14.32 -17.37 -11.18
N GLU A 292 13.71 -18.38 -10.55
CA GLU A 292 12.49 -19.01 -11.04
C GLU A 292 11.28 -18.07 -10.86
N LEU A 293 10.80 -17.49 -11.98
CA LEU A 293 9.69 -16.55 -11.98
C LEU A 293 8.37 -17.28 -11.72
N ILE A 294 7.60 -16.79 -10.74
CA ILE A 294 6.24 -17.25 -10.45
C ILE A 294 5.21 -16.30 -11.07
N GLU A 295 5.34 -14.97 -10.84
CA GLU A 295 4.32 -14.01 -11.24
C GLU A 295 4.89 -12.60 -11.46
N ILE A 296 4.36 -11.91 -12.48
CA ILE A 296 4.44 -10.45 -12.58
C ILE A 296 3.03 -9.89 -12.40
N TRP A 297 2.82 -9.15 -11.33
CA TRP A 297 1.53 -8.60 -10.95
C TRP A 297 1.52 -7.06 -10.99
N ARG A 298 0.34 -6.49 -11.21
CA ARG A 298 0.08 -5.06 -11.13
C ARG A 298 -1.21 -4.80 -10.37
N GLY A 299 -1.27 -3.64 -9.70
CA GLY A 299 -2.47 -3.21 -8.99
C GLY A 299 -2.56 -1.70 -8.88
N LEU A 300 -3.78 -1.21 -8.69
CA LEU A 300 -4.10 0.20 -8.56
C LEU A 300 -4.27 0.55 -7.09
N ARG A 301 -3.36 1.36 -6.57
CA ARG A 301 -3.46 1.90 -5.20
C ARG A 301 -4.42 3.08 -5.19
N PRO A 302 -5.43 3.11 -4.32
CA PRO A 302 -6.36 4.23 -4.19
C PRO A 302 -5.70 5.37 -3.43
N CYS A 303 -5.10 6.34 -4.12
CA CYS A 303 -4.34 7.41 -3.47
C CYS A 303 -5.20 8.67 -3.27
N SER A 304 -5.47 9.01 -2.00
CA SER A 304 -5.98 10.32 -1.61
C SER A 304 -4.90 11.40 -1.76
N PRO A 305 -5.25 12.68 -1.94
CA PRO A 305 -4.25 13.75 -2.12
C PRO A 305 -3.39 14.00 -0.88
N ASP A 306 -3.93 13.83 0.32
CA ASP A 306 -3.27 14.09 1.59
C ASP A 306 -2.61 12.83 2.20
N GLY A 307 -2.89 11.65 1.61
CA GLY A 307 -2.37 10.36 2.06
C GLY A 307 -3.13 9.74 3.23
N LEU A 308 -4.29 10.30 3.61
CA LEU A 308 -5.20 9.73 4.60
C LEU A 308 -6.36 8.98 3.92
N PRO A 309 -6.86 7.89 4.50
CA PRO A 309 -8.02 7.20 3.97
C PRO A 309 -9.30 8.02 4.16
N TYR A 310 -10.24 7.84 3.24
CA TYR A 310 -11.63 8.24 3.42
C TYR A 310 -12.34 7.15 4.22
N LEU A 311 -12.71 7.46 5.45
CA LEU A 311 -13.32 6.51 6.37
C LEU A 311 -14.43 7.20 7.16
N GLY A 312 -15.69 6.84 6.89
CA GLY A 312 -16.85 7.42 7.59
C GLY A 312 -18.09 7.62 6.74
N ARG A 313 -19.12 8.18 7.35
CA ARG A 313 -20.39 8.49 6.69
C ARG A 313 -20.33 9.85 5.98
N PRO A 314 -20.74 9.95 4.71
CA PRO A 314 -20.88 11.21 4.02
C PRO A 314 -22.14 11.94 4.53
N ARG A 315 -22.08 13.27 4.62
CA ARG A 315 -23.23 14.08 5.08
C ARG A 315 -24.51 13.89 4.27
N ARG A 316 -24.41 13.41 3.04
CA ARG A 316 -25.51 13.31 2.09
C ARG A 316 -26.43 12.13 2.39
N TYR A 317 -25.92 11.03 2.89
CA TYR A 317 -26.66 9.80 3.13
C TYR A 317 -26.47 9.30 4.56
N ASP A 318 -27.53 8.76 5.12
CA ASP A 318 -27.54 8.26 6.48
C ASP A 318 -27.12 6.79 6.56
N ASN A 319 -27.20 6.04 5.44
CA ASN A 319 -26.91 4.62 5.33
C ASN A 319 -25.76 4.29 4.34
N VAL A 320 -24.81 5.19 4.17
CA VAL A 320 -23.63 4.95 3.34
C VAL A 320 -22.38 5.19 4.16
N ILE A 321 -21.44 4.23 4.16
CA ILE A 321 -20.12 4.36 4.72
C ILE A 321 -19.11 4.31 3.58
N ILE A 322 -18.12 5.19 3.60
CA ILE A 322 -17.01 5.19 2.67
C ILE A 322 -15.79 4.59 3.37
N SER A 323 -15.14 3.63 2.72
CA SER A 323 -13.92 2.97 3.19
C SER A 323 -12.95 2.79 2.03
N THR A 324 -12.13 3.81 1.74
CA THR A 324 -11.21 3.81 0.60
C THR A 324 -10.07 4.82 0.78
N GLY A 325 -9.19 4.95 -0.21
CA GLY A 325 -8.14 5.96 -0.21
C GLY A 325 -6.90 5.60 0.61
N HIS A 326 -6.73 4.34 0.98
CA HIS A 326 -5.62 3.86 1.83
C HIS A 326 -4.25 3.89 1.15
N GLY A 327 -4.17 4.18 -0.15
CA GLY A 327 -2.93 4.26 -0.92
C GLY A 327 -2.11 2.97 -0.82
N MET A 328 -0.88 3.08 -0.34
CA MET A 328 0.03 1.95 -0.16
C MET A 328 -0.21 1.17 1.15
N LYS A 329 -1.08 1.65 2.04
CA LYS A 329 -1.29 1.11 3.39
C LYS A 329 -2.56 0.26 3.50
N GLY A 330 -3.20 -0.10 2.39
CA GLY A 330 -4.48 -0.80 2.39
C GLY A 330 -4.47 -2.09 3.20
N ILE A 331 -3.54 -2.99 2.93
CA ILE A 331 -3.38 -4.22 3.71
C ILE A 331 -3.01 -3.90 5.17
N SER A 332 -2.00 -3.06 5.38
CA SER A 332 -1.52 -2.75 6.74
C SER A 332 -2.62 -2.18 7.66
N LEU A 333 -3.57 -1.44 7.09
CA LEU A 333 -4.66 -0.82 7.84
C LEU A 333 -6.00 -1.60 7.75
N ALA A 334 -6.04 -2.72 7.01
CA ALA A 334 -7.29 -3.45 6.77
C ALA A 334 -8.01 -3.88 8.06
N PRO A 335 -7.35 -4.51 9.06
CA PRO A 335 -8.04 -4.94 10.27
C PRO A 335 -8.67 -3.80 11.06
N ILE A 336 -7.90 -2.73 11.31
CA ILE A 336 -8.44 -1.57 12.06
C ILE A 336 -9.53 -0.83 11.27
N THR A 337 -9.38 -0.75 9.94
CA THR A 337 -10.42 -0.19 9.07
C THR A 337 -11.72 -0.98 9.17
N GLY A 338 -11.63 -2.31 9.11
CA GLY A 338 -12.79 -3.19 9.28
C GLY A 338 -13.48 -2.99 10.64
N LYS A 339 -12.71 -2.89 11.72
CA LYS A 339 -13.23 -2.62 13.07
C LYS A 339 -13.96 -1.26 13.14
N ILE A 340 -13.36 -0.20 12.60
CA ILE A 340 -13.97 1.13 12.58
C ILE A 340 -15.27 1.12 11.75
N VAL A 341 -15.25 0.50 10.56
CA VAL A 341 -16.44 0.38 9.70
C VAL A 341 -17.56 -0.36 10.40
N ALA A 342 -17.26 -1.47 11.08
CA ALA A 342 -18.24 -2.22 11.85
C ALA A 342 -18.83 -1.43 13.04
N GLN A 343 -18.08 -0.49 13.61
CA GLN A 343 -18.60 0.42 14.65
C GLN A 343 -19.47 1.56 14.11
N LEU A 344 -19.28 1.90 12.82
CA LEU A 344 -20.08 2.92 12.14
C LEU A 344 -21.38 2.36 11.56
N ALA A 345 -21.40 1.08 11.19
CA ALA A 345 -22.58 0.37 10.70
C ALA A 345 -23.54 0.03 11.84
#